data_c38b2c3b85cafdef3d1af68abf4a5118
#
_entry.id   c38b2c3b85cafdef3d1af68abf4a5118
#
_cell.length_a   1.000
_cell.length_b   1.000
_cell.length_c   1.000
_cell.angle_alpha   90.00
_cell.angle_beta   90.00
_cell.angle_gamma   90.00
#
_symmetry.space_group_name_H-M   'P 1'
#
loop_
_entity.id
_entity.type
_entity.pdbx_description
1 polymer ?
#
loop_
_entity_poly.entity_id
_entity_poly.type
_entity_poly.pdbx_seq_one_letter_code
_entity_poly.pdbx_strand_id
1 'polypeptide(L)'
;LGGSSAYLGKVRNDQFGDIFNHDMASLGVDIRLPPASTGPSTARSHVLISEGGQRTMQTYLGACLELCLADISEATIKNPKTLLLEGYVWDIAEGPALAKKAAEIARQNGTTVAMSLSDSFCVERHREAFEDFVRNDANIVVADEDEINALFSTSNIKEAIEVLSNLDTLFAVTRSEKGSVIVH
;
A
#
# COMPACT_ATOMS: atom_id res chain seq x y z
N LEU A 1 -19.24 -5.12 -5.22
CA LEU A 1 -18.83 -6.52 -5.09
C LEU A 1 -19.29 -7.17 -3.76
N GLY A 2 -19.96 -6.41 -2.88
CA GLY A 2 -20.56 -6.91 -1.64
C GLY A 2 -19.57 -7.26 -0.52
N GLY A 3 -18.33 -6.85 -0.62
CA GLY A 3 -17.34 -6.97 0.46
C GLY A 3 -17.45 -5.84 1.48
N SER A 4 -16.88 -6.05 2.68
CA SER A 4 -16.64 -5.00 3.67
C SER A 4 -15.18 -4.62 3.66
N SER A 5 -14.87 -3.35 3.92
CA SER A 5 -13.50 -2.84 3.97
C SER A 5 -13.27 -1.99 5.22
N ALA A 6 -12.02 -1.94 5.65
CA ALA A 6 -11.56 -1.07 6.69
C ALA A 6 -10.33 -0.29 6.22
N TYR A 7 -10.13 0.89 6.76
CA TYR A 7 -9.00 1.75 6.47
C TYR A 7 -8.21 2.04 7.73
N LEU A 8 -6.90 1.84 7.66
CA LEU A 8 -5.96 2.16 8.71
C LEU A 8 -4.95 3.16 8.15
N GLY A 9 -5.11 4.41 8.50
CA GLY A 9 -4.27 5.53 8.07
C GLY A 9 -4.54 6.72 8.96
N LYS A 10 -3.72 7.76 8.87
CA LYS A 10 -3.77 8.90 9.78
C LYS A 10 -4.19 10.17 9.06
N VAL A 11 -5.22 10.82 9.58
CA VAL A 11 -5.64 12.16 9.21
C VAL A 11 -5.53 13.09 10.43
N ARG A 12 -5.53 14.38 10.21
CA ARG A 12 -5.57 15.40 11.25
C ARG A 12 -7.03 15.73 11.60
N ASN A 13 -7.30 16.13 12.82
CA ASN A 13 -8.56 16.77 13.21
C ASN A 13 -8.61 18.18 12.62
N ASP A 14 -8.89 18.27 11.33
CA ASP A 14 -9.03 19.48 10.52
C ASP A 14 -10.11 19.27 9.45
N GLN A 15 -10.44 20.33 8.71
CA GLN A 15 -11.51 20.29 7.71
C GLN A 15 -11.31 19.17 6.65
N PHE A 16 -10.09 18.91 6.20
CA PHE A 16 -9.82 17.85 5.23
C PHE A 16 -9.93 16.45 5.86
N GLY A 17 -9.53 16.30 7.12
CA GLY A 17 -9.73 15.07 7.88
C GLY A 17 -11.22 14.77 8.11
N ASP A 18 -12.02 15.79 8.41
CA ASP A 18 -13.47 15.64 8.57
C ASP A 18 -14.14 15.21 7.25
N ILE A 19 -13.77 15.84 6.12
CA ILE A 19 -14.24 15.46 4.78
C ILE A 19 -13.88 14.01 4.48
N PHE A 20 -12.59 13.65 4.65
CA PHE A 20 -12.11 12.29 4.40
C PHE A 20 -12.89 11.25 5.21
N ASN A 21 -13.00 11.46 6.52
CA ASN A 21 -13.69 10.52 7.42
C ASN A 21 -15.18 10.41 7.08
N HIS A 22 -15.84 11.53 6.79
CA HIS A 22 -17.25 11.53 6.38
C HIS A 22 -17.46 10.73 5.10
N ASP A 23 -16.62 10.95 4.08
CA ASP A 23 -16.76 10.27 2.78
C ASP A 23 -16.49 8.77 2.91
N MET A 24 -15.42 8.38 3.62
CA MET A 24 -15.12 6.97 3.88
C MET A 24 -16.25 6.27 4.64
N ALA A 25 -16.77 6.90 5.68
CA ALA A 25 -17.87 6.36 6.46
C ALA A 25 -19.18 6.25 5.63
N SER A 26 -19.46 7.22 4.76
CA SER A 26 -20.62 7.18 3.86
C SER A 26 -20.59 6.02 2.87
N LEU A 27 -19.40 5.56 2.52
CA LEU A 27 -19.15 4.37 1.68
C LEU A 27 -19.15 3.06 2.48
N GLY A 28 -19.35 3.11 3.80
CA GLY A 28 -19.36 1.94 4.68
C GLY A 28 -17.97 1.40 5.01
N VAL A 29 -16.92 2.20 4.84
CA VAL A 29 -15.55 1.83 5.23
C VAL A 29 -15.37 2.03 6.72
N ASP A 30 -14.89 1.02 7.45
CA ASP A 30 -14.60 1.09 8.88
C ASP A 30 -13.24 1.78 9.11
N ILE A 31 -13.26 2.99 9.67
CA ILE A 31 -12.04 3.77 9.95
C ILE A 31 -11.45 3.30 11.29
N ARG A 32 -10.19 2.87 11.27
CA ARG A 32 -9.55 2.20 12.40
C ARG A 32 -8.85 3.13 13.38
N LEU A 33 -8.46 4.32 12.93
CA LEU A 33 -7.75 5.29 13.76
C LEU A 33 -8.57 6.57 13.91
N PRO A 34 -8.62 7.15 15.12
CA PRO A 34 -9.19 8.48 15.30
C PRO A 34 -8.29 9.54 14.64
N PRO A 35 -8.85 10.70 14.25
CA PRO A 35 -8.06 11.83 13.77
C PRO A 35 -7.03 12.29 14.80
N ALA A 36 -5.82 12.60 14.35
CA ALA A 36 -4.75 13.10 15.20
C ALA A 36 -5.10 14.50 15.76
N SER A 37 -4.97 14.70 17.07
CA SER A 37 -5.25 15.99 17.72
C SER A 37 -4.11 17.01 17.58
N THR A 38 -2.90 16.58 17.25
CA THR A 38 -1.68 17.40 17.06
C THR A 38 -0.93 16.96 15.80
N GLY A 39 0.07 17.69 15.39
CA GLY A 39 0.90 17.36 14.23
C GLY A 39 0.52 18.09 12.93
N PRO A 40 1.04 17.66 11.78
CA PRO A 40 0.79 18.30 10.49
C PRO A 40 -0.68 18.15 10.04
N SER A 41 -1.10 19.00 9.12
CA SER A 41 -2.45 18.92 8.53
C SER A 41 -2.65 17.64 7.71
N THR A 42 -3.92 17.30 7.47
CA THR A 42 -4.30 16.17 6.62
C THR A 42 -3.64 16.26 5.25
N ALA A 43 -3.25 15.12 4.70
CA ALA A 43 -2.69 14.97 3.36
C ALA A 43 -3.64 15.52 2.29
N ARG A 44 -3.06 16.07 1.21
CA ARG A 44 -3.82 16.55 0.03
C ARG A 44 -2.97 16.50 -1.21
N SER A 45 -3.59 16.29 -2.35
CA SER A 45 -2.93 16.31 -3.64
C SER A 45 -3.66 17.24 -4.60
N HIS A 46 -2.90 18.09 -5.28
CA HIS A 46 -3.38 18.89 -6.40
C HIS A 46 -3.09 18.11 -7.68
N VAL A 47 -4.12 17.71 -8.39
CA VAL A 47 -3.99 16.94 -9.62
C VAL A 47 -4.19 17.87 -10.80
N LEU A 48 -3.15 18.05 -11.61
CA LEU A 48 -3.17 18.80 -12.87
C LEU A 48 -3.37 17.80 -14.01
N ILE A 49 -4.39 18.01 -14.83
CA ILE A 49 -4.73 17.14 -15.95
C ILE A 49 -4.47 17.90 -17.26
N SER A 50 -3.61 17.36 -18.12
CA SER A 50 -3.33 17.89 -19.46
C SER A 50 -4.41 17.46 -20.47
N GLU A 51 -4.42 18.08 -21.67
CA GLU A 51 -5.33 17.73 -22.76
C GLU A 51 -5.28 16.24 -23.15
N GLY A 52 -4.10 15.59 -23.02
CA GLY A 52 -3.92 14.16 -23.27
C GLY A 52 -4.36 13.26 -22.12
N GLY A 53 -4.99 13.79 -21.07
CA GLY A 53 -5.41 13.01 -19.89
C GLY A 53 -4.26 12.62 -18.95
N GLN A 54 -3.04 13.09 -19.19
CA GLN A 54 -1.91 12.86 -18.30
C GLN A 54 -2.08 13.65 -17.00
N ARG A 55 -1.74 13.03 -15.89
CA ARG A 55 -1.88 13.61 -14.56
C ARG A 55 -0.52 13.95 -13.97
N THR A 56 -0.37 15.17 -13.51
CA THR A 56 0.75 15.59 -12.64
C THR A 56 0.19 15.86 -11.26
N MET A 57 0.75 15.24 -10.26
CA MET A 57 0.30 15.36 -8.87
C MET A 57 1.31 16.13 -8.04
N GLN A 58 0.85 17.18 -7.36
CA GLN A 58 1.59 17.87 -6.31
C GLN A 58 1.00 17.47 -4.96
N THR A 59 1.69 16.56 -4.26
CA THR A 59 1.19 15.92 -3.05
C THR A 59 1.90 16.46 -1.81
N TYR A 60 1.10 16.84 -0.82
CA TYR A 60 1.53 17.08 0.55
C TYR A 60 1.05 15.90 1.42
N LEU A 61 1.96 15.13 1.97
CA LEU A 61 1.66 13.90 2.69
C LEU A 61 1.16 14.14 4.13
N GLY A 62 1.62 15.21 4.78
CA GLY A 62 1.09 15.67 6.06
C GLY A 62 0.94 14.57 7.11
N ALA A 63 -0.23 14.51 7.73
CA ALA A 63 -0.53 13.61 8.84
C ALA A 63 -0.35 12.12 8.52
N CYS A 64 -0.40 11.70 7.26
CA CYS A 64 -0.23 10.28 6.93
C CYS A 64 1.19 9.76 7.26
N LEU A 65 2.20 10.65 7.28
CA LEU A 65 3.58 10.30 7.68
C LEU A 65 3.74 10.08 9.19
N GLU A 66 2.75 10.46 10.00
CA GLU A 66 2.74 10.28 11.45
C GLU A 66 2.23 8.90 11.88
N LEU A 67 1.91 8.01 10.92
CA LEU A 67 1.56 6.63 11.24
C LEU A 67 2.78 5.94 11.86
N CYS A 68 2.58 5.25 12.98
CA CYS A 68 3.66 4.70 13.78
C CYS A 68 3.34 3.29 14.33
N LEU A 69 4.33 2.63 14.89
CA LEU A 69 4.20 1.28 15.45
C LEU A 69 3.12 1.16 16.53
N ALA A 70 2.82 2.24 17.26
CA ALA A 70 1.78 2.23 18.29
C ALA A 70 0.35 2.14 17.69
N ASP A 71 0.18 2.57 16.43
CA ASP A 71 -1.10 2.51 15.73
C ASP A 71 -1.42 1.07 15.25
N ILE A 72 -0.43 0.18 15.23
CA ILE A 72 -0.56 -1.20 14.73
C ILE A 72 -0.72 -2.16 15.91
N SER A 73 -1.89 -2.77 16.01
CA SER A 73 -2.27 -3.73 17.04
C SER A 73 -3.32 -4.71 16.50
N GLU A 74 -3.55 -5.81 17.21
CA GLU A 74 -4.65 -6.74 16.91
C GLU A 74 -6.01 -6.02 16.88
N ALA A 75 -6.23 -5.05 17.79
CA ALA A 75 -7.46 -4.30 17.85
C ALA A 75 -7.70 -3.41 16.62
N THR A 76 -6.63 -2.84 16.02
CA THR A 76 -6.73 -2.01 14.82
C THR A 76 -6.80 -2.86 13.54
N ILE A 77 -6.14 -4.02 13.48
CA ILE A 77 -6.20 -4.93 12.33
C ILE A 77 -7.51 -5.76 12.34
N LYS A 78 -7.99 -6.22 13.50
CA LYS A 78 -9.29 -6.93 13.68
C LYS A 78 -9.53 -8.13 12.72
N ASN A 79 -8.53 -8.93 12.47
CA ASN A 79 -8.64 -10.18 11.70
C ASN A 79 -9.40 -10.05 10.36
N PRO A 80 -8.96 -9.25 9.41
CA PRO A 80 -9.55 -9.21 8.08
C PRO A 80 -9.24 -10.49 7.33
N LYS A 81 -9.97 -10.80 6.25
CA LYS A 81 -9.60 -11.89 5.34
C LYS A 81 -8.29 -11.60 4.61
N THR A 82 -8.10 -10.32 4.25
CA THR A 82 -6.89 -9.83 3.57
C THR A 82 -6.49 -8.51 4.19
N LEU A 83 -5.22 -8.38 4.54
CA LEU A 83 -4.55 -7.13 4.88
C LEU A 83 -3.81 -6.65 3.64
N LEU A 84 -4.19 -5.49 3.11
CA LEU A 84 -3.47 -4.84 2.00
C LEU A 84 -2.54 -3.76 2.57
N LEU A 85 -1.28 -3.82 2.19
CA LEU A 85 -0.25 -2.82 2.47
C LEU A 85 0.10 -2.07 1.19
N GLU A 86 0.07 -0.74 1.26
CA GLU A 86 0.56 0.12 0.19
C GLU A 86 2.06 0.32 0.30
N GLY A 87 2.79 0.26 -0.81
CA GLY A 87 4.24 0.44 -0.83
C GLY A 87 4.70 1.78 -0.25
N TYR A 88 3.90 2.83 -0.37
CA TYR A 88 4.19 4.13 0.25
C TYR A 88 4.31 4.09 1.77
N VAL A 89 3.87 3.04 2.44
CA VAL A 89 4.13 2.83 3.88
C VAL A 89 5.63 2.82 4.17
N TRP A 90 6.47 2.36 3.25
CA TRP A 90 7.93 2.34 3.42
C TRP A 90 8.58 3.73 3.41
N ASP A 91 7.89 4.75 2.90
CA ASP A 91 8.35 6.16 2.99
C ASP A 91 8.13 6.78 4.39
N ILE A 92 7.39 6.11 5.28
CA ILE A 92 7.20 6.52 6.68
C ILE A 92 8.46 6.13 7.48
N ALA A 93 8.84 6.93 8.47
CA ALA A 93 10.08 6.73 9.24
C ALA A 93 10.21 5.31 9.86
N GLU A 94 9.10 4.75 10.38
CA GLU A 94 9.03 3.40 10.93
C GLU A 94 8.43 2.38 9.93
N GLY A 95 8.25 2.77 8.67
CA GLY A 95 7.46 2.05 7.66
C GLY A 95 7.78 0.56 7.52
N PRO A 96 9.03 0.15 7.28
CA PRO A 96 9.39 -1.27 7.18
C PRO A 96 9.04 -2.07 8.43
N ALA A 97 9.29 -1.52 9.62
CA ALA A 97 8.97 -2.17 10.89
C ALA A 97 7.45 -2.25 11.12
N LEU A 98 6.72 -1.20 10.72
CA LEU A 98 5.27 -1.15 10.76
C LEU A 98 4.64 -2.21 9.85
N ALA A 99 5.13 -2.35 8.62
CA ALA A 99 4.67 -3.35 7.67
C ALA A 99 4.92 -4.78 8.19
N LYS A 100 6.11 -5.05 8.72
CA LYS A 100 6.44 -6.36 9.32
C LYS A 100 5.56 -6.68 10.52
N LYS A 101 5.34 -5.74 11.43
CA LYS A 101 4.45 -5.93 12.58
C LYS A 101 3.02 -6.22 12.14
N ALA A 102 2.51 -5.48 11.15
CA ALA A 102 1.17 -5.70 10.62
C ALA A 102 1.04 -7.09 9.97
N ALA A 103 2.02 -7.50 9.18
CA ALA A 103 2.07 -8.82 8.55
C ALA A 103 2.18 -9.96 9.60
N GLU A 104 2.95 -9.76 10.66
CA GLU A 104 3.05 -10.73 11.76
C GLU A 104 1.70 -10.95 12.45
N ILE A 105 1.00 -9.87 12.82
CA ILE A 105 -0.34 -9.94 13.42
C ILE A 105 -1.32 -10.63 12.45
N ALA A 106 -1.28 -10.27 11.16
CA ALA A 106 -2.12 -10.87 10.14
C ALA A 106 -1.89 -12.39 10.05
N ARG A 107 -0.64 -12.82 9.98
CA ARG A 107 -0.24 -14.23 9.88
C ARG A 107 -0.68 -15.05 11.08
N GLN A 108 -0.51 -14.53 12.30
CA GLN A 108 -0.93 -15.18 13.55
C GLN A 108 -2.45 -15.45 13.57
N ASN A 109 -3.22 -14.66 12.82
CA ASN A 109 -4.67 -14.77 12.71
C ASN A 109 -5.16 -15.44 11.40
N GLY A 110 -4.27 -16.02 10.61
CA GLY A 110 -4.62 -16.67 9.34
C GLY A 110 -5.10 -15.70 8.24
N THR A 111 -4.76 -14.43 8.35
CA THR A 111 -5.08 -13.37 7.38
C THR A 111 -4.09 -13.38 6.22
N THR A 112 -4.57 -13.33 4.99
CA THR A 112 -3.74 -13.17 3.81
C THR A 112 -3.11 -11.78 3.78
N VAL A 113 -1.81 -11.69 3.57
CA VAL A 113 -1.07 -10.43 3.42
C VAL A 113 -0.91 -10.13 1.94
N ALA A 114 -1.46 -9.01 1.51
CA ALA A 114 -1.28 -8.48 0.15
C ALA A 114 -0.48 -7.18 0.20
N MET A 115 0.31 -6.92 -0.83
CA MET A 115 1.10 -5.71 -0.99
C MET A 115 0.90 -5.11 -2.38
N SER A 116 0.71 -3.79 -2.47
CA SER A 116 0.89 -3.02 -3.70
C SER A 116 2.29 -2.41 -3.71
N LEU A 117 3.01 -2.44 -4.82
CA LEU A 117 4.32 -1.80 -4.92
C LEU A 117 4.25 -0.27 -5.07
N SER A 118 3.07 0.25 -5.44
CA SER A 118 2.67 1.67 -5.49
C SER A 118 3.27 2.51 -6.60
N ASP A 119 4.59 2.62 -6.74
CA ASP A 119 5.27 3.19 -7.90
C ASP A 119 6.76 2.76 -7.98
N SER A 120 7.33 2.81 -9.18
CA SER A 120 8.71 2.39 -9.44
C SER A 120 9.75 3.19 -8.65
N PHE A 121 9.53 4.49 -8.40
CA PHE A 121 10.46 5.32 -7.61
C PHE A 121 10.44 4.94 -6.14
N CYS A 122 9.27 4.54 -5.60
CA CYS A 122 9.16 4.02 -4.25
C CYS A 122 9.92 2.69 -4.13
N VAL A 123 9.73 1.80 -5.13
CA VAL A 123 10.47 0.54 -5.22
C VAL A 123 11.98 0.76 -5.25
N GLU A 124 12.47 1.68 -6.08
CA GLU A 124 13.91 1.99 -6.18
C GLU A 124 14.50 2.48 -4.86
N ARG A 125 13.78 3.34 -4.13
CA ARG A 125 14.21 3.85 -2.81
C ARG A 125 14.32 2.77 -1.75
N HIS A 126 13.43 1.77 -1.80
CA HIS A 126 13.25 0.77 -0.76
C HIS A 126 13.47 -0.67 -1.23
N ARG A 127 14.17 -0.88 -2.35
CA ARG A 127 14.26 -2.15 -3.07
C ARG A 127 14.56 -3.35 -2.16
N GLU A 128 15.62 -3.28 -1.37
CA GLU A 128 16.02 -4.38 -0.49
C GLU A 128 14.93 -4.73 0.54
N ALA A 129 14.30 -3.72 1.12
CA ALA A 129 13.24 -3.91 2.10
C ALA A 129 11.95 -4.45 1.46
N PHE A 130 11.63 -4.03 0.23
CA PHE A 130 10.53 -4.58 -0.55
C PHE A 130 10.77 -6.03 -0.95
N GLU A 131 11.96 -6.33 -1.47
CA GLU A 131 12.31 -7.69 -1.87
C GLU A 131 12.28 -8.65 -0.66
N ASP A 132 12.80 -8.22 0.49
CA ASP A 132 12.73 -8.99 1.74
C ASP A 132 11.28 -9.24 2.16
N PHE A 133 10.42 -8.22 2.13
CA PHE A 133 9.01 -8.34 2.49
C PHE A 133 8.23 -9.24 1.51
N VAL A 134 8.46 -9.08 0.21
CA VAL A 134 7.83 -9.91 -0.82
C VAL A 134 8.19 -11.38 -0.66
N ARG A 135 9.45 -11.69 -0.35
CA ARG A 135 9.91 -13.08 -0.19
C ARG A 135 9.46 -13.75 1.11
N ASN A 136 9.28 -12.97 2.18
CA ASN A 136 9.12 -13.54 3.52
C ASN A 136 7.76 -13.28 4.16
N ASP A 137 7.05 -12.23 3.72
CA ASP A 137 5.86 -11.74 4.42
C ASP A 137 4.61 -11.65 3.55
N ALA A 138 4.73 -11.40 2.24
CA ALA A 138 3.61 -11.22 1.33
C ALA A 138 3.11 -12.56 0.74
N ASN A 139 1.79 -12.77 0.75
CA ASN A 139 1.14 -13.85 0.02
C ASN A 139 0.73 -13.44 -1.39
N ILE A 140 0.38 -12.15 -1.57
CA ILE A 140 -0.07 -11.58 -2.84
C ILE A 140 0.67 -10.26 -3.06
N VAL A 141 1.17 -10.05 -4.27
CA VAL A 141 1.74 -8.77 -4.71
C VAL A 141 0.98 -8.28 -5.93
N VAL A 142 0.51 -7.04 -5.87
CA VAL A 142 -0.09 -6.32 -6.99
C VAL A 142 0.88 -5.24 -7.44
N ALA A 143 1.21 -5.24 -8.72
CA ALA A 143 2.18 -4.31 -9.28
C ALA A 143 1.90 -4.06 -10.76
N ASP A 144 2.54 -3.06 -11.32
CA ASP A 144 2.68 -2.94 -12.77
C ASP A 144 4.01 -3.50 -13.28
N GLU A 145 4.17 -3.51 -14.62
CA GLU A 145 5.37 -4.07 -15.28
C GLU A 145 6.65 -3.30 -14.89
N ASP A 146 6.56 -1.97 -14.74
CA ASP A 146 7.70 -1.11 -14.42
C ASP A 146 8.13 -1.29 -12.96
N GLU A 147 7.17 -1.42 -12.05
CA GLU A 147 7.41 -1.68 -10.63
C GLU A 147 8.10 -3.04 -10.40
N ILE A 148 7.64 -4.08 -11.08
CA ILE A 148 8.27 -5.42 -11.00
C ILE A 148 9.68 -5.40 -11.59
N ASN A 149 9.87 -4.76 -12.74
CA ASN A 149 11.20 -4.62 -13.34
C ASN A 149 12.16 -3.83 -12.43
N ALA A 150 11.67 -2.77 -11.77
CA ALA A 150 12.44 -2.01 -10.79
C ALA A 150 12.82 -2.86 -9.57
N LEU A 151 11.88 -3.67 -9.04
CA LEU A 151 12.12 -4.50 -7.86
C LEU A 151 13.20 -5.57 -8.11
N PHE A 152 13.07 -6.32 -9.19
CA PHE A 152 13.95 -7.46 -9.49
C PHE A 152 15.07 -7.14 -10.47
N SER A 153 15.25 -5.88 -10.85
CA SER A 153 16.28 -5.42 -11.79
C SER A 153 16.23 -6.17 -13.13
N THR A 154 15.02 -6.43 -13.62
CA THR A 154 14.78 -7.08 -14.90
C THR A 154 14.54 -6.05 -16.01
N SER A 155 14.80 -6.43 -17.27
CA SER A 155 14.66 -5.52 -18.41
C SER A 155 13.30 -5.63 -19.12
N ASN A 156 12.54 -6.68 -18.81
CA ASN A 156 11.26 -6.96 -19.45
C ASN A 156 10.45 -7.99 -18.65
N ILE A 157 9.15 -8.07 -18.97
CA ILE A 157 8.22 -8.97 -18.28
C ILE A 157 8.58 -10.46 -18.36
N LYS A 158 9.27 -10.91 -19.41
CA LYS A 158 9.63 -12.34 -19.54
C LYS A 158 10.69 -12.72 -18.52
N GLU A 159 11.74 -11.90 -18.40
CA GLU A 159 12.75 -12.06 -17.36
C GLU A 159 12.14 -11.97 -15.97
N ALA A 160 11.21 -11.01 -15.76
CA ALA A 160 10.50 -10.87 -14.50
C ALA A 160 9.72 -12.15 -14.16
N ILE A 161 8.94 -12.72 -15.09
CA ILE A 161 8.15 -13.95 -14.85
C ILE A 161 9.06 -15.11 -14.44
N GLU A 162 10.25 -15.24 -15.02
CA GLU A 162 11.21 -16.29 -14.61
C GLU A 162 11.63 -16.14 -13.14
N VAL A 163 11.84 -14.91 -12.67
CA VAL A 163 12.16 -14.63 -11.26
C VAL A 163 10.95 -14.91 -10.38
N LEU A 164 9.78 -14.37 -10.75
CA LEU A 164 8.54 -14.49 -9.97
C LEU A 164 8.08 -15.94 -9.79
N SER A 165 8.26 -16.78 -10.82
CA SER A 165 7.87 -18.20 -10.79
C SER A 165 8.67 -19.05 -9.79
N ASN A 166 9.75 -18.51 -9.24
CA ASN A 166 10.56 -19.16 -8.21
C ASN A 166 10.20 -18.69 -6.78
N LEU A 167 9.18 -17.84 -6.63
CA LEU A 167 8.74 -17.32 -5.34
C LEU A 167 7.41 -17.95 -4.94
N ASP A 168 7.25 -18.21 -3.64
CA ASP A 168 6.00 -18.72 -3.06
C ASP A 168 5.04 -17.55 -2.74
N THR A 169 4.79 -16.73 -3.77
CA THR A 169 3.95 -15.52 -3.69
C THR A 169 3.15 -15.41 -4.97
N LEU A 170 1.86 -15.10 -4.87
CA LEU A 170 1.04 -14.82 -6.03
C LEU A 170 1.26 -13.38 -6.51
N PHE A 171 1.64 -13.22 -7.77
CA PHE A 171 1.80 -11.91 -8.39
C PHE A 171 0.69 -11.61 -9.38
N ALA A 172 0.08 -10.43 -9.25
CA ALA A 172 -0.85 -9.86 -10.22
C ALA A 172 -0.20 -8.62 -10.87
N VAL A 173 0.33 -8.79 -12.07
CA VAL A 173 1.09 -7.73 -12.77
C VAL A 173 0.21 -7.11 -13.85
N THR A 174 -0.10 -5.82 -13.71
CA THR A 174 -0.84 -5.04 -14.72
C THR A 174 0.09 -4.51 -15.80
N ARG A 175 -0.41 -4.40 -17.03
CA ARG A 175 0.37 -4.06 -18.23
C ARG A 175 -0.36 -3.09 -19.15
N SER A 176 -1.08 -2.13 -18.54
CA SER A 176 -1.91 -1.15 -19.28
C SER A 176 -2.82 -1.83 -20.31
N GLU A 177 -2.79 -1.40 -21.57
CA GLU A 177 -3.58 -1.96 -22.68
C GLU A 177 -3.23 -3.41 -23.04
N LYS A 178 -2.08 -3.93 -22.55
CA LYS A 178 -1.67 -5.33 -22.76
C LYS A 178 -2.33 -6.30 -21.78
N GLY A 179 -3.21 -5.80 -20.90
CA GLY A 179 -3.92 -6.60 -19.92
C GLY A 179 -3.11 -6.88 -18.66
N SER A 180 -3.13 -8.10 -18.16
CA SER A 180 -2.42 -8.49 -16.93
C SER A 180 -1.86 -9.91 -17.02
N VAL A 181 -0.90 -10.21 -16.16
CA VAL A 181 -0.31 -11.54 -15.98
C VAL A 181 -0.44 -11.93 -14.52
N ILE A 182 -0.85 -13.17 -14.27
CA ILE A 182 -0.82 -13.77 -12.93
C ILE A 182 0.28 -14.82 -12.92
N VAL A 183 1.16 -14.75 -11.92
CA VAL A 183 2.28 -15.69 -11.71
C VAL A 183 2.18 -16.26 -10.31
N HIS A 184 2.29 -17.59 -10.21
CA HIS A 184 2.28 -18.31 -8.93
C HIS A 184 3.03 -19.62 -9.07
#